data_c6979055a8ead7a4aa5171d0d47a3a28
#
_entry.id   c6979055a8ead7a4aa5171d0d47a3a28
#
_cell.length_a   1.000
_cell.length_b   1.000
_cell.length_c   1.000
_cell.angle_alpha   90.00
_cell.angle_beta   90.00
_cell.angle_gamma   90.00
#
_symmetry.space_group_name_H-M   'P 1'
#
loop_
_entity.id
_entity.type
_entity.pdbx_description
1 polymer ?
#
loop_
_entity_poly.entity_id
_entity_poly.type
_entity_poly.pdbx_seq_one_letter_code
_entity_poly.pdbx_strand_id
1 'polypeptide(L)'
;MKTPEKTLGDTPYDRITALMDRLRAECPWDREQSFETIAPYTIEESYEVADAVARKDMTDLKNELGDLLFQVLFHAKMASEINAFDFEDVCNGIVEKMVRRHPHVFAGGEQPDWDQLKPPNVKRLAIPERSTVSQNPYQH
;
A
#
# COMPACT_ATOMS: atom_id res chain seq x y z
N MET A 1 1.70 11.16 29.76
CA MET A 1 2.24 9.91 29.20
C MET A 1 1.78 9.78 27.75
N LYS A 2 2.70 9.55 26.83
CA LYS A 2 2.34 9.33 25.42
C LYS A 2 1.63 7.98 25.26
N THR A 3 0.60 7.93 24.41
CA THR A 3 0.02 6.66 23.98
C THR A 3 1.06 5.84 23.21
N PRO A 4 0.93 4.50 23.16
CA PRO A 4 1.85 3.67 22.37
C PRO A 4 2.01 4.16 20.92
N GLU A 5 0.93 4.60 20.29
CA GLU A 5 0.97 5.11 18.91
C GLU A 5 1.87 6.35 18.79
N LYS A 6 1.79 7.27 19.74
CA LYS A 6 2.59 8.52 19.70
C LYS A 6 4.05 8.29 20.01
N THR A 7 4.41 7.20 20.68
CA THR A 7 5.82 6.86 20.90
C THR A 7 6.53 6.45 19.60
N LEU A 8 5.79 6.13 18.56
CA LEU A 8 6.35 5.71 17.26
C LEU A 8 6.86 6.89 16.43
N GLY A 9 6.38 8.11 16.68
CA GLY A 9 6.84 9.29 15.96
C GLY A 9 5.88 10.46 16.03
N ASP A 10 6.31 11.59 15.51
CA ASP A 10 5.57 12.86 15.60
C ASP A 10 4.54 13.04 14.48
N THR A 11 4.80 12.48 13.30
CA THR A 11 3.90 12.57 12.15
C THR A 11 3.30 11.21 11.83
N PRO A 12 2.15 11.17 11.11
CA PRO A 12 1.60 9.90 10.63
C PRO A 12 2.60 9.08 9.82
N TYR A 13 3.38 9.72 8.95
CA TYR A 13 4.42 9.05 8.18
C TYR A 13 5.47 8.41 9.10
N ASP A 14 5.97 9.15 10.07
CA ASP A 14 6.96 8.64 11.02
C ASP A 14 6.40 7.45 11.81
N ARG A 15 5.15 7.57 12.27
CA ARG A 15 4.52 6.51 13.06
C ARG A 15 4.32 5.24 12.25
N ILE A 16 3.87 5.34 11.01
CA ILE A 16 3.58 4.13 10.20
C ILE A 16 4.86 3.41 9.77
N THR A 17 5.90 4.18 9.45
CA THR A 17 7.20 3.57 9.08
C THR A 17 7.88 2.93 10.29
N ALA A 18 7.85 3.58 11.45
CA ALA A 18 8.36 3.02 12.69
C ALA A 18 7.57 1.78 13.13
N LEU A 19 6.25 1.79 12.95
CA LEU A 19 5.39 0.64 13.23
C LEU A 19 5.84 -0.57 12.42
N MET A 20 6.04 -0.40 11.12
CA MET A 20 6.46 -1.51 10.25
C MET A 20 7.82 -2.08 10.68
N ASP A 21 8.77 -1.21 11.00
CA ASP A 21 10.09 -1.63 11.48
C ASP A 21 9.97 -2.47 12.75
N ARG A 22 9.15 -2.04 13.70
CA ARG A 22 8.95 -2.75 14.96
C ARG A 22 8.23 -4.08 14.77
N LEU A 23 7.19 -4.12 13.95
CA LEU A 23 6.46 -5.36 13.70
C LEU A 23 7.35 -6.39 13.00
N ARG A 24 8.15 -5.96 12.04
CA ARG A 24 9.07 -6.84 11.33
C ARG A 24 10.17 -7.38 12.26
N ALA A 25 10.59 -6.59 13.23
CA ALA A 25 11.61 -6.98 14.19
C ALA A 25 11.07 -7.82 15.35
N GLU A 26 9.85 -7.54 15.82
CA GLU A 26 9.37 -8.01 17.13
C GLU A 26 8.17 -8.97 17.04
N CYS A 27 7.39 -8.95 15.96
CA CYS A 27 6.24 -9.84 15.83
C CYS A 27 6.64 -11.14 15.13
N PRO A 28 6.48 -12.31 15.77
CA PRO A 28 6.87 -13.59 15.16
C PRO A 28 6.17 -13.86 13.82
N TRP A 29 4.88 -13.55 13.70
CA TRP A 29 4.14 -13.73 12.46
C TRP A 29 4.70 -12.84 11.35
N ASP A 30 4.91 -11.55 11.64
CA ASP A 30 5.41 -10.59 10.67
C ASP A 30 6.83 -10.92 10.21
N ARG A 31 7.67 -11.44 11.10
CA ARG A 31 9.06 -11.82 10.76
C ARG A 31 9.13 -12.99 9.77
N GLU A 32 8.14 -13.88 9.82
CA GLU A 32 8.13 -15.10 8.98
C GLU A 32 7.63 -14.84 7.56
N GLN A 33 7.10 -13.65 7.28
CA GLN A 33 6.48 -13.39 5.99
C GLN A 33 7.52 -13.12 4.89
N SER A 34 7.11 -13.44 3.66
CA SER A 34 7.85 -13.17 2.42
C SER A 34 6.93 -12.44 1.44
N PHE A 35 7.47 -11.99 0.32
CA PHE A 35 6.65 -11.39 -0.76
C PHE A 35 5.52 -12.33 -1.16
N GLU A 36 5.83 -13.61 -1.31
CA GLU A 36 4.89 -14.62 -1.76
C GLU A 36 3.79 -14.88 -0.73
N THR A 37 4.10 -14.82 0.56
CA THR A 37 3.10 -15.05 1.60
C THR A 37 2.22 -13.83 1.83
N ILE A 38 2.72 -12.63 1.55
CA ILE A 38 1.96 -11.37 1.71
C ILE A 38 1.13 -11.03 0.46
N ALA A 39 1.57 -11.42 -0.74
CA ALA A 39 0.86 -11.07 -1.97
C ALA A 39 -0.63 -11.44 -1.99
N PRO A 40 -1.07 -12.61 -1.49
CA PRO A 40 -2.49 -12.93 -1.42
C PRO A 40 -3.29 -11.94 -0.56
N TYR A 41 -2.72 -11.48 0.54
CA TYR A 41 -3.38 -10.48 1.41
C TYR A 41 -3.49 -9.12 0.73
N THR A 42 -2.50 -8.75 -0.08
CA THR A 42 -2.54 -7.51 -0.87
C THR A 42 -3.73 -7.53 -1.83
N ILE A 43 -3.97 -8.65 -2.50
CA ILE A 43 -5.13 -8.84 -3.38
C ILE A 43 -6.42 -8.74 -2.58
N GLU A 44 -6.48 -9.42 -1.45
CA GLU A 44 -7.66 -9.44 -0.58
C GLU A 44 -8.01 -8.04 -0.08
N GLU A 45 -7.01 -7.26 0.38
CA GLU A 45 -7.23 -5.90 0.84
C GLU A 45 -7.70 -4.96 -0.27
N SER A 46 -7.23 -5.17 -1.50
CA SER A 46 -7.72 -4.42 -2.66
C SER A 46 -9.22 -4.67 -2.90
N TYR A 47 -9.67 -5.89 -2.71
CA TYR A 47 -11.08 -6.26 -2.78
C TYR A 47 -11.91 -5.59 -1.70
N GLU A 48 -11.39 -5.58 -0.46
CA GLU A 48 -12.08 -4.96 0.66
C GLU A 48 -12.29 -3.46 0.41
N VAL A 49 -11.30 -2.79 -0.18
CA VAL A 49 -11.43 -1.39 -0.58
C VAL A 49 -12.56 -1.23 -1.60
N ALA A 50 -12.56 -2.05 -2.65
CA ALA A 50 -13.59 -2.00 -3.70
C ALA A 50 -14.99 -2.29 -3.14
N ASP A 51 -15.09 -3.24 -2.23
CA ASP A 51 -16.35 -3.58 -1.56
C ASP A 51 -16.89 -2.41 -0.72
N ALA A 52 -16.01 -1.77 0.07
CA ALA A 52 -16.39 -0.59 0.87
C ALA A 52 -16.89 0.55 -0.01
N VAL A 53 -16.24 0.77 -1.16
CA VAL A 53 -16.68 1.77 -2.15
C VAL A 53 -18.07 1.43 -2.69
N ALA A 54 -18.30 0.16 -3.06
CA ALA A 54 -19.59 -0.29 -3.59
C ALA A 54 -20.72 -0.14 -2.57
N ARG A 55 -20.45 -0.36 -1.30
CA ARG A 55 -21.42 -0.20 -0.21
C ARG A 55 -21.56 1.26 0.25
N LYS A 56 -20.74 2.17 -0.27
CA LYS A 56 -20.72 3.59 0.13
C LYS A 56 -20.48 3.78 1.64
N ASP A 57 -19.72 2.89 2.24
CA ASP A 57 -19.38 2.93 3.66
C ASP A 57 -18.03 3.63 3.86
N MET A 58 -18.08 4.92 4.18
CA MET A 58 -16.87 5.73 4.32
C MET A 58 -16.04 5.37 5.54
N THR A 59 -16.66 4.93 6.61
CA THR A 59 -15.94 4.47 7.81
C THR A 59 -15.14 3.21 7.50
N ASP A 60 -15.77 2.27 6.82
CA ASP A 60 -15.11 1.03 6.40
C ASP A 60 -14.04 1.30 5.34
N LEU A 61 -14.33 2.17 4.38
CA LEU A 61 -13.34 2.56 3.36
C LEU A 61 -12.04 3.10 3.99
N LYS A 62 -12.16 3.95 5.00
CA LYS A 62 -11.00 4.45 5.73
C LYS A 62 -10.17 3.31 6.33
N ASN A 63 -10.83 2.35 6.97
CA ASN A 63 -10.16 1.20 7.58
C ASN A 63 -9.49 0.32 6.51
N GLU A 64 -10.18 0.04 5.42
CA GLU A 64 -9.65 -0.82 4.35
C GLU A 64 -8.50 -0.14 3.60
N LEU A 65 -8.54 1.18 3.43
CA LEU A 65 -7.41 1.92 2.86
C LEU A 65 -6.18 1.83 3.77
N GLY A 66 -6.38 1.86 5.08
CA GLY A 66 -5.28 1.64 6.03
C GLY A 66 -4.67 0.25 5.90
N ASP A 67 -5.51 -0.77 5.78
CA ASP A 67 -5.06 -2.16 5.60
C ASP A 67 -4.30 -2.33 4.27
N LEU A 68 -4.77 -1.70 3.20
CA LEU A 68 -4.08 -1.72 1.91
C LEU A 68 -2.74 -0.99 1.98
N LEU A 69 -2.71 0.18 2.62
CA LEU A 69 -1.46 0.93 2.83
C LEU A 69 -0.46 0.08 3.62
N PHE A 70 -0.92 -0.65 4.61
CA PHE A 70 -0.07 -1.54 5.40
C PHE A 70 0.58 -2.63 4.52
N GLN A 71 -0.13 -3.16 3.53
CA GLN A 71 0.43 -4.11 2.58
C GLN A 71 1.57 -3.48 1.76
N VAL A 72 1.38 -2.24 1.31
CA VAL A 72 2.42 -1.49 0.58
C VAL A 72 3.67 -1.35 1.45
N LEU A 73 3.49 -0.94 2.70
CA LEU A 73 4.60 -0.79 3.65
C LEU A 73 5.31 -2.11 3.92
N PHE A 74 4.56 -3.19 4.01
CA PHE A 74 5.12 -4.52 4.27
C PHE A 74 6.03 -4.96 3.13
N HIS A 75 5.57 -4.84 1.89
CA HIS A 75 6.40 -5.13 0.71
C HIS A 75 7.64 -4.24 0.66
N ALA A 76 7.47 -2.94 0.90
CA ALA A 76 8.59 -2.00 0.88
C ALA A 76 9.62 -2.31 1.98
N LYS A 77 9.15 -2.72 3.17
CA LYS A 77 10.05 -3.14 4.25
C LYS A 77 10.87 -4.36 3.86
N MET A 78 10.23 -5.38 3.31
CA MET A 78 10.92 -6.58 2.84
C MET A 78 11.92 -6.24 1.72
N ALA A 79 11.54 -5.34 0.81
CA ALA A 79 12.43 -4.89 -0.27
C ALA A 79 13.66 -4.16 0.28
N SER A 80 13.49 -3.36 1.34
CA SER A 80 14.61 -2.67 1.99
C SER A 80 15.60 -3.65 2.62
N GLU A 81 15.12 -4.77 3.13
CA GLU A 81 15.96 -5.80 3.75
C GLU A 81 16.90 -6.48 2.75
N ILE A 82 16.54 -6.49 1.48
CA ILE A 82 17.39 -7.04 0.40
C ILE A 82 18.06 -5.93 -0.43
N ASN A 83 18.05 -4.70 0.07
CA ASN A 83 18.65 -3.52 -0.56
C ASN A 83 18.12 -3.23 -1.97
N ALA A 84 16.84 -3.54 -2.24
CA ALA A 84 16.19 -3.26 -3.52
C ALA A 84 15.64 -1.82 -3.56
N PHE A 85 14.79 -1.47 -2.62
CA PHE A 85 14.21 -0.14 -2.44
C PHE A 85 13.55 -0.06 -1.05
N ASP A 86 13.11 1.13 -0.65
CA ASP A 86 12.37 1.33 0.59
C ASP A 86 11.04 2.07 0.33
N PHE A 87 10.29 2.34 1.39
CA PHE A 87 9.00 3.02 1.27
C PHE A 87 9.16 4.46 0.76
N GLU A 88 10.22 5.16 1.13
CA GLU A 88 10.49 6.51 0.62
C GLU A 88 10.67 6.48 -0.90
N ASP A 89 11.37 5.47 -1.43
CA ASP A 89 11.53 5.27 -2.87
C ASP A 89 10.17 5.06 -3.56
N VAL A 90 9.27 4.30 -2.94
CA VAL A 90 7.92 4.10 -3.46
C VAL A 90 7.18 5.42 -3.53
N CYS A 91 7.23 6.22 -2.47
CA CYS A 91 6.59 7.54 -2.42
C CYS A 91 7.14 8.47 -3.47
N ASN A 92 8.46 8.60 -3.56
CA ASN A 92 9.12 9.48 -4.53
C ASN A 92 8.86 9.02 -5.96
N GLY A 93 8.85 7.71 -6.18
CA GLY A 93 8.58 7.14 -7.50
C GLY A 93 7.19 7.48 -8.02
N ILE A 94 6.16 7.38 -7.18
CA ILE A 94 4.79 7.71 -7.61
C ILE A 94 4.63 9.21 -7.84
N VAL A 95 5.25 10.06 -7.00
CA VAL A 95 5.21 11.51 -7.19
C VAL A 95 5.85 11.89 -8.53
N GLU A 96 7.05 11.40 -8.80
CA GLU A 96 7.75 11.66 -10.06
C GLU A 96 6.94 11.23 -11.28
N LYS A 97 6.38 10.02 -11.21
CA LYS A 97 5.54 9.48 -12.29
C LYS A 97 4.33 10.35 -12.56
N MET A 98 3.61 10.75 -11.52
CA MET A 98 2.39 11.56 -11.66
C MET A 98 2.70 12.98 -12.14
N VAL A 99 3.77 13.59 -11.68
CA VAL A 99 4.22 14.90 -12.17
C VAL A 99 4.51 14.83 -13.67
N ARG A 100 5.24 13.80 -14.12
CA ARG A 100 5.56 13.59 -15.54
C ARG A 100 4.31 13.34 -16.39
N ARG A 101 3.32 12.64 -15.84
CA ARG A 101 2.07 12.30 -16.55
C ARG A 101 1.02 13.40 -16.50
N HIS A 102 1.29 14.49 -15.78
CA HIS A 102 0.39 15.63 -15.66
C HIS A 102 1.07 16.93 -16.09
N PRO A 103 1.62 17.00 -17.34
CA PRO A 103 2.28 18.22 -17.79
C PRO A 103 1.31 19.41 -17.87
N HIS A 104 0.02 19.19 -18.08
CA HIS A 104 -1.01 20.21 -18.05
C HIS A 104 -1.16 20.88 -16.69
N VAL A 105 -0.74 20.24 -15.61
CA VAL A 105 -0.78 20.79 -14.25
C VAL A 105 0.56 21.43 -13.89
N PHE A 106 1.68 20.74 -14.18
CA PHE A 106 2.99 21.14 -13.67
C PHE A 106 3.88 21.87 -14.67
N ALA A 107 3.60 21.75 -15.98
CA ALA A 107 4.45 22.34 -17.02
C ALA A 107 3.66 23.04 -18.13
N GLY A 108 2.36 23.28 -17.96
CA GLY A 108 1.52 23.98 -18.94
C GLY A 108 1.24 23.21 -20.22
N GLY A 109 1.48 21.90 -20.24
CA GLY A 109 1.20 21.06 -21.40
C GLY A 109 -0.28 20.70 -21.57
N GLU A 110 -0.58 19.92 -22.60
CA GLU A 110 -1.91 19.36 -22.82
C GLU A 110 -2.14 18.13 -21.95
N GLN A 111 -3.41 17.88 -21.58
CA GLN A 111 -3.76 16.70 -20.84
C GLN A 111 -3.49 15.45 -21.67
N PRO A 112 -2.66 14.52 -21.18
CA PRO A 112 -2.37 13.29 -21.90
C PRO A 112 -3.54 12.31 -21.85
N ASP A 113 -3.58 11.41 -22.84
CA ASP A 113 -4.46 10.25 -22.80
C ASP A 113 -3.80 9.20 -21.88
N TRP A 114 -4.46 8.91 -20.77
CA TRP A 114 -3.97 7.94 -19.80
C TRP A 114 -3.73 6.54 -20.37
N ASP A 115 -4.57 6.13 -21.32
CA ASP A 115 -4.45 4.81 -21.94
C ASP A 115 -3.19 4.72 -22.80
N GLN A 116 -2.76 5.82 -23.41
CA GLN A 116 -1.51 5.89 -24.18
C GLN A 116 -0.27 5.88 -23.31
N LEU A 117 -0.39 6.26 -22.04
CA LEU A 117 0.76 6.33 -21.11
C LEU A 117 1.06 5.02 -20.42
N LYS A 118 0.15 4.05 -20.50
CA LYS A 118 0.38 2.72 -19.92
C LYS A 118 1.38 1.94 -20.78
N PRO A 119 2.31 1.21 -20.14
CA PRO A 119 3.18 0.31 -20.90
C PRO A 119 2.34 -0.68 -21.71
N PRO A 120 2.73 -0.98 -22.96
CA PRO A 120 1.93 -1.84 -23.85
C PRO A 120 1.74 -3.27 -23.33
N ASN A 121 2.51 -3.70 -22.34
CA ASN A 121 2.47 -5.06 -21.79
C ASN A 121 1.74 -5.16 -20.45
N VAL A 122 1.06 -4.10 -20.01
CA VAL A 122 0.28 -4.19 -18.77
C VAL A 122 -1.01 -4.93 -19.07
N LYS A 123 -1.04 -6.20 -18.72
CA LYS A 123 -2.26 -6.98 -18.72
C LYS A 123 -3.06 -6.60 -17.49
N ARG A 124 -4.34 -6.28 -17.69
CA ARG A 124 -5.26 -6.23 -16.55
C ARG A 124 -5.33 -7.64 -15.97
N LEU A 125 -4.88 -7.77 -14.74
CA LEU A 125 -5.13 -8.98 -13.98
C LEU A 125 -6.63 -9.10 -13.75
N ALA A 126 -7.19 -10.27 -14.08
CA ALA A 126 -8.54 -10.57 -13.66
C ALA A 126 -8.59 -10.46 -12.15
N ILE A 127 -9.58 -9.73 -11.62
CA ILE A 127 -9.77 -9.63 -10.19
C ILE A 127 -10.24 -11.01 -9.72
N PRO A 128 -9.46 -11.72 -8.85
CA PRO A 128 -9.87 -13.03 -8.38
C PRO A 128 -11.10 -12.93 -7.48
N GLU A 129 -11.88 -14.00 -7.39
CA GLU A 129 -12.99 -14.05 -6.46
C GLU A 129 -12.47 -13.89 -5.04
N ARG A 130 -13.26 -13.18 -4.21
CA ARG A 130 -12.94 -12.94 -2.82
C ARG A 130 -12.79 -14.29 -2.08
N SER A 131 -11.66 -14.47 -1.42
CA SER A 131 -11.47 -15.61 -0.54
C SER A 131 -12.44 -15.54 0.63
N THR A 132 -13.10 -16.65 0.94
CA THR A 132 -13.99 -16.75 2.09
C THR A 132 -13.23 -16.96 3.41
N VAL A 133 -11.94 -17.27 3.32
CA VAL A 133 -11.11 -17.52 4.50
C VAL A 133 -9.96 -16.53 4.52
N SER A 134 -10.02 -15.59 5.45
CA SER A 134 -8.91 -14.69 5.69
C SER A 134 -8.08 -15.21 6.85
N GLN A 135 -6.79 -15.38 6.60
CA GLN A 135 -5.78 -15.62 7.63
C GLN A 135 -5.05 -14.33 7.99
N ASN A 136 -5.47 -13.22 7.43
CA ASN A 136 -4.84 -11.92 7.64
C ASN A 136 -5.20 -11.38 9.02
N PRO A 137 -4.23 -11.25 9.95
CA PRO A 137 -4.51 -10.77 11.31
C PRO A 137 -4.90 -9.28 11.36
N TYR A 138 -4.77 -8.54 10.25
CA TYR A 138 -5.09 -7.11 10.18
C TYR A 138 -6.49 -6.85 9.64
N GLN A 139 -7.22 -7.89 9.23
CA GLN A 139 -8.62 -7.76 8.85
C GLN A 139 -9.53 -7.90 10.05
N HIS A 140 -10.54 -7.06 10.08
CA HIS A 140 -11.59 -7.07 11.10
C HIS A 140 -12.92 -7.52 10.54
#